data_2e1a52d8eead09d4fdf0025e74e3f2ee
#
_entry.id   2e1a52d8eead09d4fdf0025e74e3f2ee
#
_cell.length_a   1.000
_cell.length_b   1.000
_cell.length_c   1.000
_cell.angle_alpha   90.00
_cell.angle_beta   90.00
_cell.angle_gamma   90.00
#
_symmetry.space_group_name_H-M   'P 1'
#
loop_
_entity.id
_entity.type
_entity.pdbx_description
1 polymer ?
#
loop_
_entity_poly.entity_id
_entity_poly.type
_entity_poly.pdbx_seq_one_letter_code
_entity_poly.pdbx_strand_id
1 'polypeptide(L)'
;MRPRTLDAYVGQKHIVGKGAVLRSMIDSGRIVSFILWGPPGVGKTTLAQIIANKLETPFYTLSAVTSGVKDVREVIEKARQNRFFTTASPILFIDEIHRFSKSQQDSLLGAVEKGIVTLIGATTENPSFEVIRPLLSRCQLYVLKPLEREDLEELLHRAVTEDEELRKRTIVLQETDAMLRYSGGDARKLLNILELVVESEGSDSVTITDEMVANRLQQNPLAYDKGGDMHYDIISAFIKSIRGSDPDAALYWLARMIEGGEDPKFIARRLVISASEDVGLANPNALLLANAAFDAVNKIGWPEGRIPLAEATVYLATSPKSNSAYLAVDEALACVRKTGNQPVPLHLRNAPTQLMKSLGYHDGYKYAHDFPDHFVEQQYLPDQLKDSRFWHAQHSPSEEKQYQWMLRCWGDRFKE
;
A
#
# COMPACT_ATOMS: atom_id res chain seq x y z
N MET A 1 25.01 -14.96 -1.08
CA MET A 1 24.85 -13.82 -2.01
C MET A 1 24.49 -12.46 -1.39
N ARG A 2 24.20 -12.29 -0.10
CA ARG A 2 23.89 -10.95 0.45
C ARG A 2 25.09 -10.02 0.42
N PRO A 3 25.02 -8.82 -0.19
CA PRO A 3 26.11 -7.86 -0.23
C PRO A 3 26.47 -7.35 1.18
N ARG A 4 27.76 -7.09 1.42
CA ARG A 4 28.26 -6.62 2.71
C ARG A 4 28.63 -5.14 2.71
N THR A 5 28.73 -4.53 1.53
CA THR A 5 29.11 -3.12 1.34
C THR A 5 28.10 -2.40 0.48
N LEU A 6 28.04 -1.06 0.58
CA LEU A 6 27.17 -0.23 -0.26
C LEU A 6 27.55 -0.29 -1.74
N ASP A 7 28.82 -0.49 -2.06
CA ASP A 7 29.29 -0.57 -3.45
C ASP A 7 28.93 -1.91 -4.10
N ALA A 8 28.72 -2.96 -3.28
CA ALA A 8 28.20 -4.24 -3.73
C ALA A 8 26.65 -4.30 -3.72
N TYR A 9 25.97 -3.27 -3.24
CA TYR A 9 24.50 -3.20 -3.20
C TYR A 9 23.96 -2.77 -4.55
N VAL A 10 23.20 -3.65 -5.19
CA VAL A 10 22.66 -3.43 -6.53
C VAL A 10 21.37 -2.62 -6.47
N GLY A 11 21.21 -1.72 -7.41
CA GLY A 11 20.04 -0.86 -7.54
C GLY A 11 20.01 0.34 -6.58
N GLN A 12 18.88 1.02 -6.51
CA GLN A 12 18.59 2.15 -5.60
C GLN A 12 19.62 3.30 -5.67
N LYS A 13 20.22 3.55 -6.83
CA LYS A 13 21.27 4.57 -7.02
C LYS A 13 20.84 5.98 -6.59
N HIS A 14 19.54 6.28 -6.65
CA HIS A 14 18.96 7.56 -6.20
C HIS A 14 19.01 7.77 -4.68
N ILE A 15 19.17 6.69 -3.89
CA ILE A 15 19.24 6.75 -2.42
C ILE A 15 20.67 6.50 -1.92
N VAL A 16 21.35 5.51 -2.48
CA VAL A 16 22.66 5.04 -2.00
C VAL A 16 23.80 5.22 -3.01
N GLY A 17 23.52 5.78 -4.18
CA GLY A 17 24.57 6.13 -5.15
C GLY A 17 25.51 7.21 -4.64
N LYS A 18 26.66 7.41 -5.33
CA LYS A 18 27.63 8.46 -4.98
C LYS A 18 26.95 9.83 -4.98
N GLY A 19 27.04 10.56 -3.86
CA GLY A 19 26.42 11.87 -3.69
C GLY A 19 24.94 11.85 -3.26
N ALA A 20 24.32 10.69 -3.13
CA ALA A 20 22.96 10.59 -2.61
C ALA A 20 22.90 10.88 -1.10
N VAL A 21 21.76 11.38 -0.63
CA VAL A 21 21.59 11.87 0.73
C VAL A 21 21.89 10.80 1.78
N LEU A 22 21.26 9.60 1.63
CA LEU A 22 21.50 8.52 2.59
C LEU A 22 22.94 8.02 2.54
N ARG A 23 23.54 7.95 1.36
CA ARG A 23 24.98 7.60 1.21
C ARG A 23 25.87 8.56 1.98
N SER A 24 25.66 9.87 1.83
CA SER A 24 26.44 10.90 2.51
C SER A 24 26.29 10.82 4.03
N MET A 25 25.10 10.53 4.54
CA MET A 25 24.84 10.32 5.97
C MET A 25 25.59 9.10 6.51
N ILE A 26 25.56 7.98 5.77
CA ILE A 26 26.29 6.76 6.14
C ILE A 26 27.80 7.01 6.13
N ASP A 27 28.32 7.67 5.11
CA ASP A 27 29.74 7.96 4.96
C ASP A 27 30.25 8.93 6.04
N SER A 28 29.39 9.84 6.54
CA SER A 28 29.72 10.72 7.66
C SER A 28 29.56 10.06 9.04
N GLY A 29 29.09 8.83 9.11
CA GLY A 29 28.83 8.12 10.37
C GLY A 29 27.63 8.64 11.17
N ARG A 30 26.82 9.53 10.58
CA ARG A 30 25.68 10.18 11.25
C ARG A 30 24.40 9.85 10.53
N ILE A 31 23.67 8.85 11.01
CA ILE A 31 22.33 8.51 10.50
C ILE A 31 21.25 8.96 11.50
N VAL A 32 20.13 9.36 10.96
CA VAL A 32 18.89 9.60 11.71
C VAL A 32 17.95 8.42 11.53
N SER A 33 16.91 8.32 12.34
CA SER A 33 15.86 7.31 12.14
C SER A 33 15.13 7.52 10.81
N PHE A 34 14.83 6.44 10.10
CA PHE A 34 14.15 6.48 8.81
C PHE A 34 13.31 5.24 8.54
N ILE A 35 12.42 5.37 7.56
CA ILE A 35 11.58 4.28 7.06
C ILE A 35 11.92 4.02 5.60
N LEU A 36 12.16 2.76 5.27
CA LEU A 36 12.35 2.25 3.92
C LEU A 36 11.00 1.73 3.41
N TRP A 37 10.43 2.42 2.44
CA TRP A 37 9.18 2.02 1.81
C TRP A 37 9.43 1.58 0.37
N GLY A 38 8.94 0.42 -0.01
CA GLY A 38 9.05 -0.10 -1.37
C GLY A 38 8.63 -1.56 -1.49
N PRO A 39 8.53 -2.10 -2.71
CA PRO A 39 8.06 -3.46 -2.97
C PRO A 39 8.93 -4.52 -2.28
N PRO A 40 8.47 -5.77 -2.18
CA PRO A 40 9.27 -6.87 -1.66
C PRO A 40 10.51 -7.11 -2.52
N GLY A 41 11.55 -7.72 -1.96
CA GLY A 41 12.75 -8.15 -2.68
C GLY A 41 13.71 -7.07 -3.15
N VAL A 42 13.44 -5.77 -2.95
CA VAL A 42 14.31 -4.65 -3.39
C VAL A 42 15.49 -4.36 -2.46
N GLY A 43 15.70 -5.19 -1.42
CA GLY A 43 16.89 -5.11 -0.58
C GLY A 43 16.76 -4.28 0.70
N LYS A 44 15.57 -3.94 1.21
CA LYS A 44 15.36 -3.15 2.45
C LYS A 44 16.15 -3.67 3.64
N THR A 45 15.98 -4.94 3.98
CA THR A 45 16.70 -5.61 5.09
C THR A 45 18.20 -5.67 4.86
N THR A 46 18.62 -5.92 3.61
CA THR A 46 20.04 -5.95 3.21
C THR A 46 20.69 -4.59 3.39
N LEU A 47 20.02 -3.51 2.97
CA LEU A 47 20.53 -2.15 3.15
C LEU A 47 20.72 -1.80 4.63
N ALA A 48 19.75 -2.12 5.48
CA ALA A 48 19.86 -1.89 6.92
C ALA A 48 21.05 -2.63 7.53
N GLN A 49 21.29 -3.87 7.12
CA GLN A 49 22.44 -4.65 7.59
C GLN A 49 23.77 -4.08 7.12
N ILE A 50 23.88 -3.63 5.86
CA ILE A 50 25.08 -2.98 5.34
C ILE A 50 25.40 -1.72 6.12
N ILE A 51 24.37 -0.91 6.45
CA ILE A 51 24.53 0.31 7.22
C ILE A 51 25.09 0.00 8.61
N ALA A 52 24.51 -0.98 9.29
CA ALA A 52 24.96 -1.38 10.62
C ALA A 52 26.42 -1.88 10.61
N ASN A 53 26.77 -2.69 9.63
CA ASN A 53 28.14 -3.20 9.47
C ASN A 53 29.13 -2.06 9.21
N LYS A 54 28.77 -1.10 8.34
CA LYS A 54 29.64 0.04 8.00
C LYS A 54 29.85 0.98 9.17
N LEU A 55 28.84 1.15 10.02
CA LEU A 55 28.89 2.02 11.19
C LEU A 55 29.43 1.32 12.44
N GLU A 56 29.74 0.02 12.35
CA GLU A 56 30.20 -0.82 13.46
C GLU A 56 29.31 -0.70 14.71
N THR A 57 28.00 -0.53 14.48
CA THR A 57 27.03 -0.35 15.56
C THR A 57 26.25 -1.62 15.83
N PRO A 58 25.84 -1.89 17.10
CA PRO A 58 24.98 -3.02 17.43
C PRO A 58 23.68 -2.97 16.60
N PHE A 59 23.30 -4.12 16.03
CA PHE A 59 22.14 -4.27 15.16
C PHE A 59 21.13 -5.21 15.80
N TYR A 60 19.97 -4.66 16.16
CA TYR A 60 18.85 -5.41 16.69
C TYR A 60 17.76 -5.53 15.64
N THR A 61 17.21 -6.72 15.49
CA THR A 61 16.15 -6.99 14.51
C THR A 61 14.88 -7.43 15.25
N LEU A 62 13.75 -6.81 14.91
CA LEU A 62 12.42 -7.27 15.30
C LEU A 62 11.60 -7.54 14.03
N SER A 63 10.87 -8.65 14.06
CA SER A 63 9.85 -8.93 13.03
C SER A 63 8.49 -8.56 13.57
N ALA A 64 7.79 -7.67 12.89
CA ALA A 64 6.46 -7.26 13.30
C ALA A 64 5.42 -8.41 13.28
N VAL A 65 5.74 -9.51 12.59
CA VAL A 65 4.87 -10.70 12.54
C VAL A 65 4.94 -11.52 13.85
N THR A 66 6.12 -11.57 14.49
CA THR A 66 6.37 -12.47 15.64
C THR A 66 6.64 -11.75 16.95
N SER A 67 6.96 -10.44 16.91
CA SER A 67 7.38 -9.68 18.10
C SER A 67 6.22 -8.96 18.77
N GLY A 68 6.12 -9.06 20.11
CA GLY A 68 5.15 -8.34 20.93
C GLY A 68 5.71 -7.05 21.56
N VAL A 69 4.88 -6.31 22.30
CA VAL A 69 5.30 -5.10 23.04
C VAL A 69 6.42 -5.40 24.03
N LYS A 70 6.43 -6.60 24.62
CA LYS A 70 7.46 -7.04 25.55
C LYS A 70 8.82 -7.14 24.88
N ASP A 71 8.87 -7.71 23.68
CA ASP A 71 10.12 -7.86 22.90
C ASP A 71 10.70 -6.52 22.52
N VAL A 72 9.83 -5.55 22.11
CA VAL A 72 10.23 -4.18 21.81
C VAL A 72 10.89 -3.53 23.03
N ARG A 73 10.28 -3.65 24.22
CA ARG A 73 10.83 -3.07 25.45
C ARG A 73 12.14 -3.72 25.85
N GLU A 74 12.26 -5.04 25.72
CA GLU A 74 13.48 -5.79 26.03
C GLU A 74 14.66 -5.34 25.15
N VAL A 75 14.41 -5.16 23.85
CA VAL A 75 15.45 -4.68 22.91
C VAL A 75 15.85 -3.24 23.23
N ILE A 76 14.88 -2.36 23.54
CA ILE A 76 15.19 -0.98 23.95
C ILE A 76 16.03 -0.96 25.20
N GLU A 77 15.76 -1.84 26.19
CA GLU A 77 16.52 -1.90 27.45
C GLU A 77 17.94 -2.42 27.22
N LYS A 78 18.12 -3.44 26.36
CA LYS A 78 19.42 -3.92 25.91
C LYS A 78 20.21 -2.81 25.19
N ALA A 79 19.54 -2.06 24.31
CA ALA A 79 20.14 -0.92 23.61
C ALA A 79 20.59 0.18 24.58
N ARG A 80 19.78 0.46 25.61
CA ARG A 80 20.13 1.44 26.67
C ARG A 80 21.36 1.03 27.46
N GLN A 81 21.49 -0.24 27.82
CA GLN A 81 22.63 -0.78 28.53
C GLN A 81 23.91 -0.71 27.67
N ASN A 82 23.82 -1.08 26.41
CA ASN A 82 24.97 -1.06 25.51
C ASN A 82 25.47 0.35 25.19
N ARG A 83 24.61 1.37 25.27
CA ARG A 83 25.00 2.76 25.04
C ARG A 83 26.03 3.29 26.06
N PHE A 84 26.16 2.69 27.21
CA PHE A 84 27.21 3.04 28.18
C PHE A 84 28.62 2.66 27.69
N PHE A 85 28.73 1.75 26.72
CA PHE A 85 29.99 1.23 26.22
C PHE A 85 30.31 1.67 24.77
N THR A 86 29.36 2.32 24.07
CA THR A 86 29.52 2.75 22.67
C THR A 86 29.07 4.18 22.48
N THR A 87 29.80 4.96 21.68
CA THR A 87 29.48 6.34 21.34
C THR A 87 28.35 6.47 20.32
N ALA A 88 28.09 5.43 19.53
CA ALA A 88 27.03 5.42 18.50
C ALA A 88 25.75 4.75 19.03
N SER A 89 24.59 5.31 18.65
CA SER A 89 23.29 4.71 18.99
C SER A 89 23.11 3.40 18.24
N PRO A 90 22.72 2.30 18.92
CA PRO A 90 22.42 1.04 18.28
C PRO A 90 21.31 1.18 17.22
N ILE A 91 21.39 0.41 16.16
CA ILE A 91 20.34 0.36 15.13
C ILE A 91 19.28 -0.66 15.54
N LEU A 92 18.04 -0.23 15.56
CA LEU A 92 16.86 -1.10 15.68
C LEU A 92 16.19 -1.21 14.33
N PHE A 93 16.31 -2.37 13.71
CA PHE A 93 15.62 -2.68 12.45
C PHE A 93 14.29 -3.37 12.72
N ILE A 94 13.20 -2.85 12.16
CA ILE A 94 11.87 -3.45 12.24
C ILE A 94 11.40 -3.78 10.83
N ASP A 95 11.32 -5.08 10.53
CA ASP A 95 10.78 -5.56 9.27
C ASP A 95 9.25 -5.56 9.32
N GLU A 96 8.61 -5.13 8.23
CA GLU A 96 7.17 -5.01 8.07
C GLU A 96 6.51 -4.19 9.21
N ILE A 97 7.08 -3.00 9.51
CA ILE A 97 6.64 -2.13 10.62
C ILE A 97 5.14 -1.80 10.60
N HIS A 98 4.51 -1.84 9.42
CA HIS A 98 3.06 -1.65 9.26
C HIS A 98 2.22 -2.71 10.00
N ARG A 99 2.77 -3.87 10.31
CA ARG A 99 2.09 -4.93 11.07
C ARG A 99 2.13 -4.72 12.58
N PHE A 100 2.92 -3.77 13.05
CA PHE A 100 2.88 -3.39 14.46
C PHE A 100 1.59 -2.66 14.78
N SER A 101 0.92 -3.05 15.86
CA SER A 101 -0.20 -2.30 16.43
C SER A 101 0.23 -0.89 16.83
N LYS A 102 -0.72 0.03 16.92
CA LYS A 102 -0.45 1.40 17.36
C LYS A 102 0.27 1.45 18.70
N SER A 103 -0.09 0.58 19.66
CA SER A 103 0.57 0.48 20.96
C SER A 103 2.03 0.01 20.87
N GLN A 104 2.36 -0.87 19.93
CA GLN A 104 3.74 -1.29 19.68
C GLN A 104 4.57 -0.16 19.09
N GLN A 105 4.00 0.56 18.11
CA GLN A 105 4.64 1.73 17.52
C GLN A 105 4.82 2.86 18.52
N ASP A 106 3.84 3.12 19.39
CA ASP A 106 3.95 4.12 20.49
C ASP A 106 5.09 3.79 21.45
N SER A 107 5.34 2.51 21.72
CA SER A 107 6.43 2.09 22.61
C SER A 107 7.84 2.43 22.09
N LEU A 108 7.98 2.68 20.79
CA LEU A 108 9.23 3.10 20.14
C LEU A 108 9.53 4.59 20.31
N LEU A 109 8.49 5.44 20.47
CA LEU A 109 8.62 6.90 20.43
C LEU A 109 9.68 7.44 21.39
N GLY A 110 9.61 7.02 22.65
CA GLY A 110 10.54 7.51 23.66
C GLY A 110 11.98 7.08 23.42
N ALA A 111 12.21 5.94 22.81
CA ALA A 111 13.55 5.45 22.48
C ALA A 111 14.14 6.19 21.26
N VAL A 112 13.31 6.48 20.26
CA VAL A 112 13.68 7.24 19.06
C VAL A 112 13.96 8.70 19.42
N GLU A 113 13.06 9.37 20.18
CA GLU A 113 13.22 10.77 20.60
C GLU A 113 14.50 11.01 21.41
N LYS A 114 14.80 10.10 22.35
CA LYS A 114 15.98 10.21 23.21
C LYS A 114 17.25 9.71 22.55
N GLY A 115 17.18 9.27 21.29
CA GLY A 115 18.30 8.69 20.56
C GLY A 115 18.90 7.44 21.23
N ILE A 116 18.08 6.68 21.99
CA ILE A 116 18.49 5.39 22.59
C ILE A 116 18.77 4.39 21.50
N VAL A 117 17.97 4.42 20.45
CA VAL A 117 18.13 3.65 19.22
C VAL A 117 18.00 4.54 17.99
N THR A 118 18.65 4.19 16.92
CA THR A 118 18.36 4.69 15.57
C THR A 118 17.41 3.70 14.92
N LEU A 119 16.17 4.10 14.65
CA LEU A 119 15.17 3.23 14.05
C LEU A 119 15.35 3.16 12.54
N ILE A 120 15.40 1.96 12.00
CA ILE A 120 15.23 1.70 10.56
C ILE A 120 13.98 0.82 10.41
N GLY A 121 12.86 1.42 10.00
CA GLY A 121 11.64 0.68 9.69
C GLY A 121 11.62 0.26 8.22
N ALA A 122 11.17 -0.97 7.92
CA ALA A 122 10.92 -1.42 6.56
C ALA A 122 9.43 -1.74 6.38
N THR A 123 8.87 -1.37 5.23
CA THR A 123 7.46 -1.64 4.90
C THR A 123 7.25 -1.77 3.40
N THR A 124 6.31 -2.62 3.02
CA THR A 124 5.77 -2.70 1.66
C THR A 124 4.50 -1.85 1.48
N GLU A 125 3.82 -1.52 2.58
CA GLU A 125 2.59 -0.72 2.57
C GLU A 125 2.89 0.78 2.71
N ASN A 126 1.94 1.63 2.30
CA ASN A 126 2.11 3.07 2.39
C ASN A 126 2.19 3.54 3.85
N PRO A 127 3.36 4.03 4.30
CA PRO A 127 3.57 4.40 5.70
C PRO A 127 2.68 5.54 6.19
N SER A 128 2.13 6.36 5.29
CA SER A 128 1.23 7.46 5.66
C SER A 128 -0.09 6.97 6.26
N PHE A 129 -0.49 5.73 5.98
CA PHE A 129 -1.70 5.12 6.52
C PHE A 129 -1.41 4.15 7.67
N GLU A 130 -0.27 3.47 7.62
CA GLU A 130 0.03 2.33 8.49
C GLU A 130 0.94 2.69 9.68
N VAL A 131 1.74 3.75 9.54
CA VAL A 131 2.64 4.20 10.61
C VAL A 131 2.04 5.41 11.32
N ILE A 132 2.08 5.39 12.65
CA ILE A 132 1.52 6.49 13.44
C ILE A 132 2.25 7.82 13.16
N ARG A 133 1.48 8.90 13.07
CA ARG A 133 2.01 10.25 12.77
C ARG A 133 3.17 10.70 13.69
N PRO A 134 3.12 10.46 15.01
CA PRO A 134 4.24 10.82 15.90
C PRO A 134 5.54 10.12 15.53
N LEU A 135 5.51 8.88 15.03
CA LEU A 135 6.70 8.15 14.61
C LEU A 135 7.19 8.65 13.24
N LEU A 136 6.28 8.87 12.30
CA LEU A 136 6.61 9.43 10.98
C LEU A 136 7.27 10.81 11.09
N SER A 137 6.82 11.67 11.99
CA SER A 137 7.41 13.02 12.18
C SER A 137 8.86 13.00 12.68
N ARG A 138 9.33 11.86 13.19
CA ARG A 138 10.69 11.63 13.71
C ARG A 138 11.59 10.81 12.80
N CYS A 139 11.04 10.34 11.69
CA CYS A 139 11.75 9.50 10.74
C CYS A 139 11.79 10.16 9.37
N GLN A 140 12.90 10.04 8.68
CA GLN A 140 12.95 10.33 7.25
C GLN A 140 12.29 9.18 6.47
N LEU A 141 11.71 9.47 5.32
CA LEU A 141 11.12 8.46 4.45
C LEU A 141 11.96 8.31 3.19
N TYR A 142 12.42 7.10 2.93
CA TYR A 142 13.10 6.74 1.68
C TYR A 142 12.27 5.75 0.90
N VAL A 143 11.98 6.10 -0.36
CA VAL A 143 11.19 5.26 -1.27
C VAL A 143 12.15 4.44 -2.12
N LEU A 144 12.08 3.10 -1.98
CA LEU A 144 12.80 2.17 -2.83
C LEU A 144 11.93 1.81 -4.03
N LYS A 145 12.55 1.81 -5.20
CA LYS A 145 11.91 1.43 -6.46
C LYS A 145 12.09 -0.07 -6.74
N PRO A 146 11.22 -0.68 -7.56
CA PRO A 146 11.52 -1.98 -8.15
C PRO A 146 12.92 -1.96 -8.78
N LEU A 147 13.60 -3.10 -8.78
CA LEU A 147 14.87 -3.22 -9.47
C LEU A 147 14.64 -3.19 -10.99
N GLU A 148 15.46 -2.42 -11.69
CA GLU A 148 15.42 -2.31 -13.13
C GLU A 148 16.07 -3.55 -13.78
N ARG A 149 15.90 -3.71 -15.09
CA ARG A 149 16.42 -4.85 -15.84
C ARG A 149 17.91 -5.03 -15.64
N GLU A 150 18.66 -3.95 -15.76
CA GLU A 150 20.13 -3.94 -15.63
C GLU A 150 20.58 -4.37 -14.22
N ASP A 151 19.85 -3.96 -13.18
CA ASP A 151 20.12 -4.35 -11.80
C ASP A 151 19.88 -5.87 -11.60
N LEU A 152 18.82 -6.40 -12.20
CA LEU A 152 18.51 -7.84 -12.10
C LEU A 152 19.48 -8.70 -12.89
N GLU A 153 19.90 -8.26 -14.08
CA GLU A 153 20.95 -8.93 -14.88
C GLU A 153 22.28 -8.95 -14.14
N GLU A 154 22.68 -7.83 -13.51
CA GLU A 154 23.87 -7.78 -12.65
C GLU A 154 23.79 -8.79 -11.51
N LEU A 155 22.62 -8.90 -10.85
CA LEU A 155 22.41 -9.88 -9.79
C LEU A 155 22.54 -11.32 -10.27
N LEU A 156 22.00 -11.66 -11.45
CA LEU A 156 22.14 -12.99 -12.04
C LEU A 156 23.58 -13.34 -12.35
N HIS A 157 24.30 -12.43 -12.99
CA HIS A 157 25.73 -12.64 -13.30
C HIS A 157 26.56 -12.83 -12.05
N ARG A 158 26.32 -12.04 -11.02
CA ARG A 158 27.01 -12.17 -9.73
C ARG A 158 26.63 -13.48 -9.02
N ALA A 159 25.37 -13.90 -9.10
CA ALA A 159 24.96 -15.18 -8.51
C ALA A 159 25.71 -16.35 -9.13
N VAL A 160 25.81 -16.40 -10.43
CA VAL A 160 26.51 -17.48 -11.15
C VAL A 160 28.00 -17.48 -10.90
N THR A 161 28.62 -16.30 -10.74
CA THR A 161 30.10 -16.18 -10.62
C THR A 161 30.61 -16.18 -9.17
N GLU A 162 29.84 -15.64 -8.22
CA GLU A 162 30.30 -15.40 -6.86
C GLU A 162 29.69 -16.34 -5.81
N ASP A 163 28.50 -16.94 -6.09
CA ASP A 163 27.85 -17.84 -5.12
C ASP A 163 28.63 -19.14 -4.94
N GLU A 164 28.78 -19.59 -3.70
CA GLU A 164 29.63 -20.75 -3.34
C GLU A 164 29.12 -22.07 -3.93
N GLU A 165 27.83 -22.24 -4.10
CA GLU A 165 27.22 -23.45 -4.67
C GLU A 165 27.10 -23.37 -6.18
N LEU A 166 26.60 -22.24 -6.72
CA LEU A 166 26.37 -22.08 -8.15
C LEU A 166 27.69 -22.08 -8.95
N ARG A 167 28.73 -21.47 -8.43
CA ARG A 167 30.08 -21.45 -9.11
C ARG A 167 30.72 -22.83 -9.25
N LYS A 168 30.23 -23.85 -8.55
CA LYS A 168 30.73 -25.24 -8.70
C LYS A 168 30.26 -25.85 -10.01
N ARG A 169 29.25 -25.28 -10.66
CA ARG A 169 28.68 -25.73 -11.92
C ARG A 169 29.02 -24.75 -13.03
N THR A 170 29.04 -25.23 -14.26
CA THR A 170 29.18 -24.38 -15.46
C THR A 170 27.80 -23.89 -15.87
N ILE A 171 27.42 -22.66 -15.50
CA ILE A 171 26.11 -22.09 -15.80
C ILE A 171 26.29 -21.02 -16.88
N VAL A 172 25.60 -21.21 -18.01
CA VAL A 172 25.54 -20.24 -19.11
C VAL A 172 24.16 -19.62 -19.14
N LEU A 173 24.10 -18.30 -18.91
CA LEU A 173 22.87 -17.51 -19.05
C LEU A 173 22.72 -17.12 -20.52
N GLN A 174 22.09 -17.98 -21.33
CA GLN A 174 21.88 -17.72 -22.76
C GLN A 174 20.73 -16.75 -22.97
N GLU A 175 19.64 -16.91 -22.21
CA GLU A 175 18.45 -16.06 -22.21
C GLU A 175 18.02 -15.82 -20.77
N THR A 176 17.58 -14.59 -20.46
CA THR A 176 17.21 -14.18 -19.10
C THR A 176 15.83 -13.55 -19.01
N ASP A 177 15.17 -13.28 -20.15
CA ASP A 177 13.91 -12.52 -20.20
C ASP A 177 12.77 -13.18 -19.41
N ALA A 178 12.68 -14.51 -19.47
CA ALA A 178 11.69 -15.24 -18.67
C ALA A 178 11.95 -15.08 -17.17
N MET A 179 13.19 -15.25 -16.70
CA MET A 179 13.53 -15.08 -15.28
C MET A 179 13.24 -13.66 -14.80
N LEU A 180 13.63 -12.65 -15.58
CA LEU A 180 13.40 -11.24 -15.28
C LEU A 180 11.90 -10.94 -15.20
N ARG A 181 11.13 -11.40 -16.18
CA ARG A 181 9.67 -11.25 -16.20
C ARG A 181 8.99 -11.92 -15.03
N TYR A 182 9.37 -13.16 -14.71
CA TYR A 182 8.76 -13.90 -13.60
C TYR A 182 9.21 -13.38 -12.22
N SER A 183 10.36 -12.72 -12.10
CA SER A 183 10.80 -12.09 -10.85
C SER A 183 10.00 -10.83 -10.49
N GLY A 184 9.47 -10.11 -11.49
CA GLY A 184 8.72 -8.87 -11.28
C GLY A 184 9.50 -7.79 -10.53
N GLY A 185 10.82 -7.72 -10.69
CA GLY A 185 11.67 -6.75 -9.98
C GLY A 185 12.07 -7.17 -8.56
N ASP A 186 11.72 -8.38 -8.11
CA ASP A 186 12.10 -8.94 -6.81
C ASP A 186 13.38 -9.79 -6.94
N ALA A 187 14.48 -9.30 -6.36
CA ALA A 187 15.78 -9.99 -6.38
C ALA A 187 15.75 -11.36 -5.70
N ARG A 188 14.98 -11.53 -4.61
CA ARG A 188 14.88 -12.81 -3.90
C ARG A 188 14.19 -13.84 -4.79
N LYS A 189 13.12 -13.44 -5.45
CA LYS A 189 12.39 -14.29 -6.37
C LYS A 189 13.23 -14.67 -7.58
N LEU A 190 13.98 -13.70 -8.13
CA LEU A 190 14.90 -13.95 -9.24
C LEU A 190 15.93 -15.02 -8.90
N LEU A 191 16.57 -14.89 -7.73
CA LEU A 191 17.57 -15.86 -7.27
C LEU A 191 16.99 -17.23 -6.96
N ASN A 192 15.78 -17.29 -6.40
CA ASN A 192 15.07 -18.55 -6.18
C ASN A 192 14.70 -19.25 -7.50
N ILE A 193 14.31 -18.49 -8.53
CA ILE A 193 14.06 -19.03 -9.87
C ILE A 193 15.36 -19.62 -10.45
N LEU A 194 16.46 -18.89 -10.37
CA LEU A 194 17.76 -19.37 -10.83
C LEU A 194 18.16 -20.68 -10.13
N GLU A 195 18.05 -20.72 -8.81
CA GLU A 195 18.36 -21.90 -7.99
C GLU A 195 17.49 -23.10 -8.39
N LEU A 196 16.17 -22.90 -8.50
CA LEU A 196 15.23 -23.93 -8.93
C LEU A 196 15.56 -24.51 -10.30
N VAL A 197 15.86 -23.66 -11.28
CA VAL A 197 16.19 -24.09 -12.65
C VAL A 197 17.51 -24.88 -12.67
N VAL A 198 18.54 -24.38 -11.98
CA VAL A 198 19.84 -25.05 -11.91
C VAL A 198 19.76 -26.40 -11.18
N GLU A 199 19.01 -26.47 -10.07
CA GLU A 199 18.86 -27.72 -9.31
C GLU A 199 18.09 -28.79 -10.10
N SER A 200 17.07 -28.37 -10.87
CA SER A 200 16.22 -29.29 -11.63
C SER A 200 16.94 -30.01 -12.77
N GLU A 201 18.09 -29.51 -13.23
CA GLU A 201 18.82 -30.11 -14.37
C GLU A 201 19.80 -31.21 -13.98
N GLY A 202 20.18 -31.32 -12.72
CA GLY A 202 21.02 -32.44 -12.21
C GLY A 202 22.39 -32.60 -12.85
N SER A 203 22.78 -31.73 -13.80
CA SER A 203 24.04 -31.77 -14.53
C SER A 203 25.03 -30.69 -14.05
N ASP A 204 26.34 -30.93 -14.20
CA ASP A 204 27.38 -29.96 -13.84
C ASP A 204 27.47 -28.81 -14.84
N SER A 205 26.82 -28.92 -16.00
CA SER A 205 26.77 -27.86 -17.03
C SER A 205 25.31 -27.60 -17.42
N VAL A 206 24.88 -26.36 -17.26
CA VAL A 206 23.49 -25.92 -17.52
C VAL A 206 23.51 -24.67 -18.41
N THR A 207 22.79 -24.75 -19.55
CA THR A 207 22.53 -23.57 -20.37
C THR A 207 21.09 -23.14 -20.16
N ILE A 208 20.90 -21.97 -19.58
CA ILE A 208 19.57 -21.46 -19.21
C ILE A 208 18.98 -20.71 -20.39
N THR A 209 17.79 -21.16 -20.83
CA THR A 209 16.96 -20.53 -21.87
C THR A 209 15.59 -20.14 -21.31
N ASP A 210 14.91 -19.21 -21.94
CA ASP A 210 13.57 -18.77 -21.57
C ASP A 210 12.53 -19.89 -21.60
N GLU A 211 12.66 -20.80 -22.57
CA GLU A 211 11.81 -21.99 -22.69
C GLU A 211 12.00 -22.92 -21.49
N MET A 212 13.25 -23.18 -21.09
CA MET A 212 13.56 -23.99 -19.91
C MET A 212 12.95 -23.39 -18.64
N VAL A 213 13.13 -22.09 -18.43
CA VAL A 213 12.57 -21.36 -17.28
C VAL A 213 11.04 -21.47 -17.27
N ALA A 214 10.39 -21.21 -18.40
CA ALA A 214 8.93 -21.30 -18.51
C ALA A 214 8.40 -22.71 -18.21
N ASN A 215 9.03 -23.75 -18.76
CA ASN A 215 8.65 -25.14 -18.53
C ASN A 215 8.80 -25.54 -17.05
N ARG A 216 9.89 -25.13 -16.39
CA ARG A 216 10.12 -25.45 -14.98
C ARG A 216 9.17 -24.73 -14.05
N LEU A 217 8.84 -23.48 -14.31
CA LEU A 217 7.88 -22.72 -13.53
C LEU A 217 6.44 -23.19 -13.73
N GLN A 218 6.06 -23.64 -14.94
CA GLN A 218 4.75 -24.25 -15.19
C GLN A 218 4.55 -25.59 -14.48
N GLN A 219 5.62 -26.38 -14.32
CA GLN A 219 5.60 -27.64 -13.57
C GLN A 219 5.53 -27.43 -12.05
N ASN A 220 5.80 -26.23 -11.55
CA ASN A 220 5.77 -25.88 -10.13
C ASN A 220 4.90 -24.63 -9.88
N PRO A 221 3.55 -24.77 -9.90
CA PRO A 221 2.62 -23.62 -9.78
C PRO A 221 2.76 -22.85 -8.46
N LEU A 222 3.35 -23.45 -7.42
CA LEU A 222 3.60 -22.77 -6.12
C LEU A 222 4.69 -21.69 -6.20
N ALA A 223 5.51 -21.68 -7.26
CA ALA A 223 6.47 -20.60 -7.51
C ALA A 223 5.83 -19.39 -8.23
N TYR A 224 4.55 -19.49 -8.62
CA TYR A 224 3.84 -18.50 -9.42
C TYR A 224 3.36 -17.33 -8.54
N ASP A 225 3.77 -16.23 -8.91
CA ASP A 225 3.68 -14.84 -8.52
C ASP A 225 2.43 -14.32 -7.78
N LYS A 226 2.57 -14.04 -6.49
CA LYS A 226 1.64 -13.21 -5.70
C LYS A 226 1.93 -11.70 -5.74
N GLY A 227 2.83 -11.21 -6.57
CA GLY A 227 3.25 -9.81 -6.53
C GLY A 227 3.88 -9.22 -7.79
N GLY A 228 3.76 -9.84 -8.97
CA GLY A 228 4.34 -9.33 -10.22
C GLY A 228 3.38 -8.50 -11.09
N ASP A 229 3.89 -7.90 -12.15
CA ASP A 229 3.13 -7.04 -13.07
C ASP A 229 1.87 -7.73 -13.63
N MET A 230 1.92 -9.05 -13.85
CA MET A 230 0.78 -9.82 -14.32
C MET A 230 -0.37 -9.90 -13.30
N HIS A 231 -0.07 -9.85 -12.01
CA HIS A 231 -1.07 -9.74 -10.95
C HIS A 231 -1.84 -8.42 -11.04
N TYR A 232 -1.13 -7.29 -11.20
CA TYR A 232 -1.76 -5.98 -11.39
C TYR A 232 -2.55 -5.88 -12.69
N ASP A 233 -2.09 -6.51 -13.75
CA ASP A 233 -2.78 -6.54 -15.04
C ASP A 233 -4.10 -7.33 -14.96
N ILE A 234 -4.10 -8.50 -14.32
CA ILE A 234 -5.31 -9.32 -14.14
C ILE A 234 -6.34 -8.57 -13.27
N ILE A 235 -5.90 -7.98 -12.17
CA ILE A 235 -6.79 -7.17 -11.31
C ILE A 235 -7.34 -5.96 -12.07
N SER A 236 -6.49 -5.27 -12.82
CA SER A 236 -6.92 -4.15 -13.65
C SER A 236 -7.95 -4.57 -14.71
N ALA A 237 -7.74 -5.72 -15.34
CA ALA A 237 -8.70 -6.29 -16.29
C ALA A 237 -10.01 -6.69 -15.61
N PHE A 238 -9.95 -7.29 -14.42
CA PHE A 238 -11.11 -7.63 -13.60
C PHE A 238 -11.97 -6.40 -13.29
N ILE A 239 -11.37 -5.36 -12.72
CA ILE A 239 -12.06 -4.11 -12.37
C ILE A 239 -12.64 -3.43 -13.62
N LYS A 240 -11.87 -3.36 -14.72
CA LYS A 240 -12.33 -2.77 -15.98
C LYS A 240 -13.48 -3.53 -16.62
N SER A 241 -13.50 -4.86 -16.47
CA SER A 241 -14.62 -5.68 -16.95
C SER A 241 -15.91 -5.41 -16.16
N ILE A 242 -15.82 -5.28 -14.82
CA ILE A 242 -16.95 -4.88 -13.98
C ILE A 242 -17.43 -3.48 -14.37
N ARG A 243 -16.52 -2.53 -14.50
CA ARG A 243 -16.80 -1.13 -14.91
C ARG A 243 -17.44 -1.07 -16.29
N GLY A 244 -16.94 -1.90 -17.21
CA GLY A 244 -17.44 -2.01 -18.60
C GLY A 244 -18.73 -2.84 -18.73
N SER A 245 -19.27 -3.37 -17.62
CA SER A 245 -20.50 -4.17 -17.60
C SER A 245 -20.41 -5.47 -18.42
N ASP A 246 -19.25 -6.12 -18.41
CA ASP A 246 -19.03 -7.44 -18.99
C ASP A 246 -18.89 -8.50 -17.88
N PRO A 247 -19.98 -9.21 -17.49
CA PRO A 247 -19.92 -10.20 -16.43
C PRO A 247 -19.10 -11.45 -16.80
N ASP A 248 -19.05 -11.84 -18.07
CA ASP A 248 -18.31 -13.02 -18.51
C ASP A 248 -16.79 -12.77 -18.45
N ALA A 249 -16.33 -11.62 -18.94
CA ALA A 249 -14.95 -11.21 -18.80
C ALA A 249 -14.56 -11.04 -17.32
N ALA A 250 -15.42 -10.44 -16.50
CA ALA A 250 -15.17 -10.30 -15.06
C ALA A 250 -15.03 -11.67 -14.37
N LEU A 251 -15.90 -12.62 -14.66
CA LEU A 251 -15.81 -13.99 -14.12
C LEU A 251 -14.55 -14.71 -14.62
N TYR A 252 -14.15 -14.53 -15.87
CA TYR A 252 -12.92 -15.11 -16.40
C TYR A 252 -11.68 -14.60 -15.62
N TRP A 253 -11.59 -13.29 -15.40
CA TRP A 253 -10.48 -12.71 -14.65
C TRP A 253 -10.52 -13.10 -13.17
N LEU A 254 -11.73 -13.21 -12.57
CA LEU A 254 -11.90 -13.78 -11.23
C LEU A 254 -11.35 -15.20 -11.15
N ALA A 255 -11.73 -16.08 -12.09
CA ALA A 255 -11.24 -17.46 -12.15
C ALA A 255 -9.71 -17.51 -12.28
N ARG A 256 -9.11 -16.64 -13.10
CA ARG A 256 -7.66 -16.55 -13.22
C ARG A 256 -6.96 -16.14 -11.94
N MET A 257 -7.57 -15.24 -11.13
CA MET A 257 -7.05 -14.87 -9.81
C MET A 257 -7.15 -16.03 -8.82
N ILE A 258 -8.26 -16.79 -8.86
CA ILE A 258 -8.47 -17.97 -8.01
C ILE A 258 -7.43 -19.06 -8.31
N GLU A 259 -7.27 -19.43 -9.58
CA GLU A 259 -6.29 -20.42 -10.03
C GLU A 259 -4.84 -19.96 -9.76
N GLY A 260 -4.58 -18.66 -9.83
CA GLY A 260 -3.31 -18.06 -9.43
C GLY A 260 -3.06 -18.03 -7.93
N GLY A 261 -3.99 -18.51 -7.09
CA GLY A 261 -3.85 -18.58 -5.63
C GLY A 261 -3.93 -17.21 -4.95
N GLU A 262 -4.64 -16.24 -5.55
CA GLU A 262 -4.85 -14.92 -4.96
C GLU A 262 -5.54 -15.00 -3.59
N ASP A 263 -5.22 -14.06 -2.70
CA ASP A 263 -5.92 -13.91 -1.44
C ASP A 263 -7.41 -13.57 -1.68
N PRO A 264 -8.35 -14.42 -1.24
CA PRO A 264 -9.77 -14.18 -1.43
C PRO A 264 -10.24 -12.86 -0.84
N LYS A 265 -9.63 -12.40 0.25
CA LYS A 265 -9.92 -11.10 0.88
C LYS A 265 -9.42 -9.94 0.04
N PHE A 266 -8.33 -10.13 -0.69
CA PHE A 266 -7.84 -9.11 -1.61
C PHE A 266 -8.84 -8.89 -2.75
N ILE A 267 -9.34 -9.98 -3.37
CA ILE A 267 -10.37 -9.92 -4.41
C ILE A 267 -11.65 -9.23 -3.86
N ALA A 268 -12.10 -9.65 -2.69
CA ALA A 268 -13.28 -9.08 -2.03
C ALA A 268 -13.14 -7.57 -1.75
N ARG A 269 -11.95 -7.11 -1.32
CA ARG A 269 -11.68 -5.66 -1.17
C ARG A 269 -11.84 -4.89 -2.48
N ARG A 270 -11.42 -5.47 -3.61
CA ARG A 270 -11.58 -4.83 -4.92
C ARG A 270 -13.04 -4.72 -5.33
N LEU A 271 -13.86 -5.72 -5.00
CA LEU A 271 -15.31 -5.65 -5.21
C LEU A 271 -15.96 -4.54 -4.38
N VAL A 272 -15.57 -4.38 -3.10
CA VAL A 272 -16.06 -3.29 -2.23
C VAL A 272 -15.70 -1.92 -2.81
N ILE A 273 -14.48 -1.74 -3.31
CA ILE A 273 -14.06 -0.49 -3.95
C ILE A 273 -14.88 -0.24 -5.22
N SER A 274 -14.98 -1.22 -6.13
CA SER A 274 -15.73 -1.09 -7.37
C SER A 274 -17.24 -0.85 -7.14
N ALA A 275 -17.80 -1.43 -6.09
CA ALA A 275 -19.17 -1.18 -5.67
C ALA A 275 -19.42 0.31 -5.34
N SER A 276 -18.45 0.99 -4.76
CA SER A 276 -18.56 2.42 -4.38
C SER A 276 -18.09 3.36 -5.50
N GLU A 277 -17.01 2.99 -6.22
CA GLU A 277 -16.39 3.81 -7.25
C GLU A 277 -17.17 3.77 -8.56
N ASP A 278 -17.55 2.55 -9.01
CA ASP A 278 -18.13 2.36 -10.34
C ASP A 278 -19.66 2.28 -10.33
N VAL A 279 -20.24 1.56 -9.38
CA VAL A 279 -21.71 1.42 -9.24
C VAL A 279 -22.30 2.58 -8.44
N GLY A 280 -21.72 2.87 -7.29
CA GLY A 280 -22.05 4.04 -6.47
C GLY A 280 -23.55 4.24 -6.23
N LEU A 281 -23.99 5.48 -6.46
CA LEU A 281 -25.37 5.89 -6.23
C LEU A 281 -26.37 5.33 -7.26
N ALA A 282 -25.91 4.75 -8.37
CA ALA A 282 -26.79 4.12 -9.34
C ALA A 282 -27.49 2.88 -8.77
N ASN A 283 -26.81 2.14 -7.85
CA ASN A 283 -27.39 1.03 -7.12
C ASN A 283 -26.78 0.93 -5.70
N PRO A 284 -27.37 1.56 -4.68
CA PRO A 284 -26.84 1.57 -3.31
C PRO A 284 -26.67 0.18 -2.67
N ASN A 285 -27.41 -0.83 -3.16
CA ASN A 285 -27.29 -2.21 -2.66
C ASN A 285 -25.94 -2.87 -3.05
N ALA A 286 -25.25 -2.32 -4.04
CA ALA A 286 -23.98 -2.86 -4.52
C ALA A 286 -22.92 -2.93 -3.40
N LEU A 287 -22.80 -1.86 -2.63
CA LEU A 287 -21.87 -1.82 -1.49
C LEU A 287 -22.27 -2.79 -0.38
N LEU A 288 -23.56 -2.94 -0.10
CA LEU A 288 -24.07 -3.88 0.89
C LEU A 288 -23.72 -5.32 0.50
N LEU A 289 -23.98 -5.70 -0.76
CA LEU A 289 -23.68 -7.04 -1.25
C LEU A 289 -22.17 -7.31 -1.28
N ALA A 290 -21.36 -6.34 -1.72
CA ALA A 290 -19.90 -6.49 -1.74
C ALA A 290 -19.33 -6.68 -0.33
N ASN A 291 -19.83 -5.95 0.68
CA ASN A 291 -19.45 -6.15 2.08
C ASN A 291 -19.94 -7.51 2.62
N ALA A 292 -21.15 -7.95 2.29
CA ALA A 292 -21.62 -9.27 2.67
C ALA A 292 -20.77 -10.38 2.07
N ALA A 293 -20.34 -10.23 0.81
CA ALA A 293 -19.42 -11.17 0.16
C ALA A 293 -18.03 -11.17 0.83
N PHE A 294 -17.51 -9.98 1.22
CA PHE A 294 -16.26 -9.88 1.96
C PHE A 294 -16.34 -10.64 3.31
N ASP A 295 -17.41 -10.43 4.06
CA ASP A 295 -17.63 -11.09 5.35
C ASP A 295 -17.80 -12.60 5.20
N ALA A 296 -18.52 -13.05 4.17
CA ALA A 296 -18.69 -14.46 3.85
C ALA A 296 -17.33 -15.11 3.57
N VAL A 297 -16.56 -14.53 2.66
CA VAL A 297 -15.21 -15.00 2.28
C VAL A 297 -14.27 -15.05 3.47
N ASN A 298 -14.33 -14.04 4.36
CA ASN A 298 -13.53 -14.02 5.58
C ASN A 298 -13.86 -15.16 6.55
N LYS A 299 -15.11 -15.66 6.55
CA LYS A 299 -15.58 -16.74 7.40
C LYS A 299 -15.31 -18.12 6.81
N ILE A 300 -15.51 -18.30 5.51
CA ILE A 300 -15.49 -19.62 4.87
C ILE A 300 -14.18 -19.93 4.13
N GLY A 301 -13.45 -18.91 3.60
CA GLY A 301 -12.20 -19.13 2.87
C GLY A 301 -12.38 -19.89 1.55
N TRP A 302 -11.25 -20.45 1.05
CA TRP A 302 -11.25 -21.35 -0.12
C TRP A 302 -11.58 -22.78 0.29
N PRO A 303 -12.21 -23.60 -0.60
CA PRO A 303 -12.60 -23.29 -1.98
C PRO A 303 -13.97 -22.65 -2.13
N GLU A 304 -14.84 -22.63 -1.13
CA GLU A 304 -16.24 -22.18 -1.24
C GLU A 304 -16.36 -20.65 -1.37
N GLY A 305 -15.35 -19.90 -0.94
CA GLY A 305 -15.29 -18.43 -1.08
C GLY A 305 -15.46 -17.93 -2.51
N ARG A 306 -15.20 -18.79 -3.52
CA ARG A 306 -15.44 -18.47 -4.93
C ARG A 306 -16.91 -18.16 -5.24
N ILE A 307 -17.84 -18.75 -4.50
CA ILE A 307 -19.28 -18.62 -4.76
C ILE A 307 -19.77 -17.20 -4.46
N PRO A 308 -19.61 -16.65 -3.22
CA PRO A 308 -20.01 -15.28 -2.94
C PRO A 308 -19.20 -14.24 -3.73
N LEU A 309 -17.94 -14.54 -4.10
CA LEU A 309 -17.17 -13.66 -4.98
C LEU A 309 -17.76 -13.59 -6.39
N ALA A 310 -18.16 -14.73 -6.96
CA ALA A 310 -18.81 -14.78 -8.26
C ALA A 310 -20.15 -14.07 -8.27
N GLU A 311 -20.99 -14.29 -7.25
CA GLU A 311 -22.27 -13.61 -7.07
C GLU A 311 -22.10 -12.08 -7.05
N ALA A 312 -21.19 -11.58 -6.20
CA ALA A 312 -20.91 -10.15 -6.12
C ALA A 312 -20.33 -9.60 -7.45
N THR A 313 -19.45 -10.35 -8.12
CA THR A 313 -18.89 -9.95 -9.42
C THR A 313 -19.96 -9.77 -10.47
N VAL A 314 -20.84 -10.74 -10.63
CA VAL A 314 -21.96 -10.66 -11.60
C VAL A 314 -22.89 -9.50 -11.25
N TYR A 315 -23.26 -9.37 -9.97
CA TYR A 315 -24.15 -8.30 -9.52
C TYR A 315 -23.58 -6.91 -9.84
N LEU A 316 -22.28 -6.69 -9.54
CA LEU A 316 -21.62 -5.42 -9.82
C LEU A 316 -21.49 -5.16 -11.33
N ALA A 317 -21.12 -6.18 -12.10
CA ALA A 317 -20.97 -6.06 -13.55
C ALA A 317 -22.30 -5.71 -14.22
N THR A 318 -23.42 -6.30 -13.77
CA THR A 318 -24.76 -6.09 -14.35
C THR A 318 -25.51 -4.88 -13.77
N SER A 319 -24.99 -4.25 -12.69
CA SER A 319 -25.60 -3.04 -12.11
C SER A 319 -25.36 -1.81 -13.00
N PRO A 320 -26.32 -0.84 -13.00
CA PRO A 320 -26.05 0.49 -13.55
C PRO A 320 -24.81 1.11 -12.90
N LYS A 321 -24.14 2.00 -13.61
CA LYS A 321 -22.89 2.63 -13.16
C LYS A 321 -23.10 4.11 -12.87
N SER A 322 -22.47 4.58 -11.78
CA SER A 322 -22.32 6.00 -11.47
C SER A 322 -21.08 6.21 -10.59
N ASN A 323 -20.20 7.07 -11.01
CA ASN A 323 -19.06 7.52 -10.23
C ASN A 323 -19.25 8.95 -9.68
N SER A 324 -20.48 9.47 -9.65
CA SER A 324 -20.79 10.84 -9.25
C SER A 324 -20.26 11.19 -7.86
N ALA A 325 -20.40 10.29 -6.88
CA ALA A 325 -19.91 10.49 -5.52
C ALA A 325 -18.37 10.47 -5.45
N TYR A 326 -17.71 9.62 -6.25
CA TYR A 326 -16.26 9.55 -6.36
C TYR A 326 -15.70 10.85 -6.94
N LEU A 327 -16.24 11.34 -8.05
CA LEU A 327 -15.84 12.60 -8.66
C LEU A 327 -16.08 13.79 -7.71
N ALA A 328 -17.21 13.79 -7.00
CA ALA A 328 -17.57 14.84 -6.05
C ALA A 328 -16.55 14.98 -4.91
N VAL A 329 -16.11 13.87 -4.31
CA VAL A 329 -15.12 13.92 -3.23
C VAL A 329 -13.75 14.34 -3.73
N ASP A 330 -13.35 13.93 -4.94
CA ASP A 330 -12.07 14.33 -5.55
C ASP A 330 -12.06 15.84 -5.86
N GLU A 331 -13.14 16.38 -6.39
CA GLU A 331 -13.31 17.82 -6.64
C GLU A 331 -13.27 18.62 -5.34
N ALA A 332 -13.99 18.15 -4.29
CA ALA A 332 -13.96 18.76 -2.98
C ALA A 332 -12.54 18.74 -2.37
N LEU A 333 -11.80 17.63 -2.48
CA LEU A 333 -10.42 17.52 -2.04
C LEU A 333 -9.49 18.50 -2.81
N ALA A 334 -9.66 18.60 -4.11
CA ALA A 334 -8.90 19.55 -4.93
C ALA A 334 -9.19 21.01 -4.50
N CYS A 335 -10.46 21.32 -4.22
CA CYS A 335 -10.87 22.62 -3.69
C CYS A 335 -10.20 22.93 -2.36
N VAL A 336 -10.24 22.00 -1.39
CA VAL A 336 -9.60 22.16 -0.06
C VAL A 336 -8.08 22.37 -0.20
N ARG A 337 -7.41 21.61 -1.08
CA ARG A 337 -5.97 21.78 -1.34
C ARG A 337 -5.64 23.17 -1.90
N LYS A 338 -6.53 23.73 -2.73
CA LYS A 338 -6.37 25.05 -3.37
C LYS A 338 -6.66 26.20 -2.40
N THR A 339 -7.69 26.07 -1.56
CA THR A 339 -8.21 27.16 -0.72
C THR A 339 -7.67 27.14 0.72
N GLY A 340 -7.06 26.02 1.14
CA GLY A 340 -6.57 25.85 2.51
C GLY A 340 -7.71 25.74 3.55
N ASN A 341 -7.37 26.00 4.79
CA ASN A 341 -8.29 25.91 5.93
C ASN A 341 -9.24 27.13 5.96
N GLN A 342 -10.37 27.04 5.32
CA GLN A 342 -11.41 28.06 5.40
C GLN A 342 -12.17 27.98 6.75
N PRO A 343 -12.56 29.10 7.37
CA PRO A 343 -13.27 29.10 8.63
C PRO A 343 -14.67 28.49 8.47
N VAL A 344 -15.08 27.70 9.46
CA VAL A 344 -16.47 27.21 9.53
C VAL A 344 -17.39 28.39 9.85
N PRO A 345 -18.51 28.58 9.16
CA PRO A 345 -19.51 29.62 9.47
C PRO A 345 -19.94 29.60 10.95
N LEU A 346 -20.07 30.76 11.57
CA LEU A 346 -20.32 30.87 13.01
C LEU A 346 -21.61 30.15 13.46
N HIS A 347 -22.69 30.25 12.68
CA HIS A 347 -23.96 29.59 12.98
C HIS A 347 -23.87 28.07 12.99
N LEU A 348 -22.91 27.46 12.27
CA LEU A 348 -22.69 26.00 12.27
C LEU A 348 -21.82 25.50 13.42
N ARG A 349 -21.19 26.41 14.17
CA ARG A 349 -20.31 26.02 15.29
C ARG A 349 -21.14 25.78 16.55
N ASN A 350 -20.86 24.71 17.27
CA ASN A 350 -21.47 24.45 18.58
C ASN A 350 -21.02 25.48 19.62
N ALA A 351 -21.95 25.92 20.49
CA ALA A 351 -21.69 26.89 21.55
C ALA A 351 -21.93 26.28 22.94
N PRO A 352 -21.15 25.31 23.44
CA PRO A 352 -21.35 24.66 24.73
C PRO A 352 -21.04 25.57 25.91
N THR A 353 -20.29 26.66 25.73
CA THR A 353 -19.92 27.60 26.78
C THR A 353 -20.52 28.97 26.57
N GLN A 354 -20.68 29.75 27.68
CA GLN A 354 -21.17 31.14 27.61
C GLN A 354 -20.24 32.03 26.76
N LEU A 355 -18.94 31.82 26.85
CA LEU A 355 -17.97 32.55 26.03
C LEU A 355 -18.19 32.28 24.52
N MET A 356 -18.42 31.04 24.12
CA MET A 356 -18.69 30.71 22.69
C MET A 356 -19.99 31.37 22.22
N LYS A 357 -21.02 31.42 23.05
CA LYS A 357 -22.27 32.15 22.75
C LYS A 357 -22.00 33.65 22.57
N SER A 358 -21.20 34.26 23.45
CA SER A 358 -20.86 35.69 23.32
C SER A 358 -20.00 36.00 22.07
N LEU A 359 -19.31 35.01 21.52
CA LEU A 359 -18.58 35.09 20.25
C LEU A 359 -19.46 34.84 19.00
N GLY A 360 -20.78 34.69 19.13
CA GLY A 360 -21.71 34.49 18.05
C GLY A 360 -21.75 33.06 17.53
N TYR A 361 -21.23 32.04 18.25
CA TYR A 361 -21.34 30.65 17.86
C TYR A 361 -22.80 30.19 17.97
N HIS A 362 -23.28 29.45 16.96
CA HIS A 362 -24.64 28.93 16.84
C HIS A 362 -25.73 30.01 16.63
N ASP A 363 -25.32 31.27 16.54
CA ASP A 363 -26.28 32.37 16.34
C ASP A 363 -26.87 32.31 14.92
N GLY A 364 -28.22 32.33 14.85
CA GLY A 364 -28.95 32.23 13.58
C GLY A 364 -29.01 30.83 12.95
N TYR A 365 -28.52 29.77 13.62
CA TYR A 365 -28.69 28.41 13.10
C TYR A 365 -30.15 28.00 13.06
N LYS A 366 -30.60 27.52 11.90
CA LYS A 366 -31.93 27.01 11.68
C LYS A 366 -31.92 25.48 11.72
N TYR A 367 -32.63 24.88 12.68
CA TYR A 367 -32.72 23.43 12.80
C TYR A 367 -33.71 22.88 11.77
N ALA A 368 -33.20 22.16 10.76
CA ALA A 368 -34.01 21.76 9.61
C ALA A 368 -35.26 20.93 9.96
N HIS A 369 -35.24 20.13 11.06
CA HIS A 369 -36.38 19.35 11.50
C HIS A 369 -37.56 20.17 12.01
N ASP A 370 -37.38 21.47 12.32
CA ASP A 370 -38.46 22.37 12.72
C ASP A 370 -39.23 22.96 11.52
N PHE A 371 -38.83 22.61 10.27
CA PHE A 371 -39.38 23.16 9.06
C PHE A 371 -40.06 22.07 8.22
N PRO A 372 -41.03 22.44 7.35
CA PRO A 372 -41.65 21.51 6.41
C PRO A 372 -40.65 20.74 5.59
N ASP A 373 -40.94 19.47 5.31
CA ASP A 373 -40.06 18.55 4.58
C ASP A 373 -38.67 18.37 5.21
N HIS A 374 -38.48 18.81 6.46
CA HIS A 374 -37.22 18.82 7.18
C HIS A 374 -36.09 19.56 6.41
N PHE A 375 -36.47 20.61 5.69
CA PHE A 375 -35.57 21.43 4.92
C PHE A 375 -35.75 22.91 5.20
N VAL A 376 -34.64 23.64 5.29
CA VAL A 376 -34.57 25.08 5.33
C VAL A 376 -33.31 25.56 4.64
N GLU A 377 -33.48 26.57 3.80
CA GLU A 377 -32.35 27.16 3.13
C GLU A 377 -31.46 27.93 4.12
N GLN A 378 -30.21 27.53 4.21
CA GLN A 378 -29.16 28.23 4.94
C GLN A 378 -27.79 27.89 4.34
N GLN A 379 -26.79 28.72 4.60
CA GLN A 379 -25.43 28.50 4.10
C GLN A 379 -24.71 27.47 4.94
N TYR A 380 -24.15 26.42 4.29
CA TYR A 380 -23.33 25.39 4.94
C TYR A 380 -21.85 25.45 4.58
N LEU A 381 -21.51 26.04 3.43
CA LEU A 381 -20.12 26.23 3.01
C LEU A 381 -19.54 27.52 3.57
N PRO A 382 -18.20 27.62 3.71
CA PRO A 382 -17.52 28.90 4.01
C PRO A 382 -17.90 29.98 3.01
N ASP A 383 -17.84 31.26 3.43
CA ASP A 383 -18.28 32.41 2.60
C ASP A 383 -17.63 32.45 1.24
N GLN A 384 -16.34 32.12 1.15
CA GLN A 384 -15.59 32.09 -0.12
C GLN A 384 -16.02 30.94 -1.06
N LEU A 385 -16.72 29.95 -0.54
CA LEU A 385 -17.12 28.73 -1.24
C LEU A 385 -18.63 28.56 -1.31
N LYS A 386 -19.40 29.57 -0.90
CA LYS A 386 -20.88 29.49 -0.77
C LYS A 386 -21.58 29.01 -2.04
N ASP A 387 -21.04 29.37 -3.21
CA ASP A 387 -21.58 29.04 -4.53
C ASP A 387 -20.94 27.78 -5.14
N SER A 388 -20.02 27.11 -4.42
CA SER A 388 -19.35 25.92 -4.90
C SER A 388 -20.31 24.73 -4.94
N ARG A 389 -20.17 23.90 -5.97
CA ARG A 389 -20.91 22.67 -6.16
C ARG A 389 -19.92 21.57 -6.50
N PHE A 390 -20.00 20.44 -5.85
CA PHE A 390 -19.09 19.30 -6.05
C PHE A 390 -19.83 18.06 -6.57
N TRP A 391 -21.08 17.83 -6.13
CA TRP A 391 -21.83 16.68 -6.59
C TRP A 391 -22.71 17.03 -7.80
N HIS A 392 -22.51 16.30 -8.89
CA HIS A 392 -23.26 16.37 -10.13
C HIS A 392 -23.89 15.00 -10.37
N ALA A 393 -25.22 14.93 -10.37
CA ALA A 393 -25.95 13.70 -10.58
C ALA A 393 -25.69 13.13 -11.98
N GLN A 394 -25.59 11.81 -12.08
CA GLN A 394 -25.49 11.12 -13.36
C GLN A 394 -26.84 10.52 -13.75
N HIS A 395 -27.00 10.19 -15.05
CA HIS A 395 -28.26 9.71 -15.61
C HIS A 395 -28.53 8.23 -15.19
N SER A 396 -28.92 8.02 -13.94
CA SER A 396 -29.44 6.74 -13.44
C SER A 396 -30.77 6.97 -12.75
N PRO A 397 -31.71 5.99 -12.76
CA PRO A 397 -33.02 6.15 -12.13
C PRO A 397 -32.94 6.49 -10.63
N SER A 398 -31.94 5.99 -9.95
CA SER A 398 -31.70 6.26 -8.53
C SER A 398 -31.23 7.70 -8.29
N GLU A 399 -30.25 8.18 -9.03
CA GLU A 399 -29.74 9.53 -8.89
C GLU A 399 -30.69 10.60 -9.41
N GLU A 400 -31.47 10.31 -10.45
CA GLU A 400 -32.52 11.23 -10.94
C GLU A 400 -33.50 11.55 -9.83
N LYS A 401 -33.92 10.55 -9.06
CA LYS A 401 -34.79 10.78 -7.91
C LYS A 401 -34.17 11.68 -6.86
N GLN A 402 -32.89 11.47 -6.56
CA GLN A 402 -32.13 12.31 -5.62
C GLN A 402 -31.97 13.74 -6.18
N TYR A 403 -31.64 13.85 -7.44
CA TYR A 403 -31.49 15.14 -8.12
C TYR A 403 -32.79 15.95 -8.11
N GLN A 404 -33.94 15.34 -8.42
CA GLN A 404 -35.24 16.00 -8.34
C GLN A 404 -35.57 16.47 -6.92
N TRP A 405 -35.18 15.72 -5.90
CA TRP A 405 -35.30 16.16 -4.51
C TRP A 405 -34.41 17.38 -4.23
N MET A 406 -33.18 17.40 -4.71
CA MET A 406 -32.26 18.53 -4.53
C MET A 406 -32.75 19.78 -5.27
N LEU A 407 -33.31 19.63 -6.47
CA LEU A 407 -33.95 20.75 -7.19
C LEU A 407 -35.14 21.32 -6.42
N ARG A 408 -35.96 20.48 -5.77
CA ARG A 408 -37.07 20.93 -4.93
C ARG A 408 -36.59 21.71 -3.72
N CYS A 409 -35.50 21.26 -3.08
CA CYS A 409 -34.95 21.88 -1.89
C CYS A 409 -34.22 23.19 -2.22
N TRP A 410 -33.30 23.14 -3.18
CA TRP A 410 -32.31 24.20 -3.42
C TRP A 410 -32.54 25.02 -4.69
N GLY A 411 -33.51 24.65 -5.50
CA GLY A 411 -33.89 25.38 -6.72
C GLY A 411 -32.70 25.60 -7.65
N ASP A 412 -32.42 26.86 -7.95
CA ASP A 412 -31.42 27.26 -8.96
C ASP A 412 -30.00 26.82 -8.62
N ARG A 413 -29.66 26.57 -7.36
CA ARG A 413 -28.34 26.09 -6.99
C ARG A 413 -27.98 24.74 -7.61
N PHE A 414 -28.98 23.90 -7.91
CA PHE A 414 -28.81 22.57 -8.50
C PHE A 414 -29.27 22.49 -9.95
N LYS A 415 -29.73 23.57 -10.55
CA LYS A 415 -29.97 23.62 -12.00
C LYS A 415 -28.63 23.51 -12.75
N GLU A 416 -28.59 22.68 -13.79
CA GLU A 416 -27.47 22.55 -14.71
C GLU A 416 -27.47 23.71 -15.71
#